data_1cf8c64ffcc626f96a85c7550897f907
#
_entry.id   1cf8c64ffcc626f96a85c7550897f907
#
_cell.length_a   1.000
_cell.length_b   1.000
_cell.length_c   1.000
_cell.angle_alpha   90.00
_cell.angle_beta   90.00
_cell.angle_gamma   90.00
#
_symmetry.space_group_name_H-M   'P 1'
#
loop_
_entity.id
_entity.type
_entity.pdbx_description
1 polymer ?
#
loop_
_entity_poly.entity_id
_entity_poly.type
_entity_poly.pdbx_seq_one_letter_code
_entity_poly.pdbx_strand_id
1 'polypeptide(L)'
;MKPKVIFDRIMQVKLPRAVKIIFAVAGGIAIAAVLFNLVLYLIPYPGLDEFMHRQYSTRFYDRDGKLLQVLALDEGMHREYYPFEKYPHELVKEFIAQEDKNFYSHNGVDLVSVVRAMIQNKKAGTVVSGASTITMQLVRIISPRTEKVTLGQKFIEAFKAYHLEKQLSKKQILELYLNNVPFGYQNEGVASASRSFYGVAPE
;
A
#
# COMPACT_ATOMS: atom_id res chain seq x y z
N MET A 1 6.98 -48.85 -23.97
CA MET A 1 5.61 -48.81 -23.43
C MET A 1 4.91 -47.57 -24.00
N LYS A 2 3.78 -47.74 -24.69
CA LYS A 2 3.13 -46.61 -25.41
C LYS A 2 2.54 -45.60 -24.41
N PRO A 3 2.75 -44.30 -24.55
CA PRO A 3 2.29 -43.26 -23.59
C PRO A 3 0.78 -43.28 -23.33
N LYS A 4 -0.01 -43.77 -24.28
CA LYS A 4 -1.46 -43.92 -24.18
C LYS A 4 -1.90 -44.90 -23.06
N VAL A 5 -1.13 -45.98 -22.84
CA VAL A 5 -1.44 -47.00 -21.81
C VAL A 5 -1.19 -46.48 -20.39
N ILE A 6 -0.22 -45.57 -20.22
CA ILE A 6 0.05 -44.93 -18.92
C ILE A 6 -1.07 -43.90 -18.59
N PHE A 7 -1.51 -43.15 -19.57
CA PHE A 7 -2.59 -42.19 -19.42
C PHE A 7 -3.92 -42.85 -19.05
N ASP A 8 -4.28 -43.93 -19.75
CA ASP A 8 -5.51 -44.70 -19.47
C ASP A 8 -5.48 -45.36 -18.07
N ARG A 9 -4.30 -45.78 -17.59
CA ARG A 9 -4.12 -46.37 -16.25
C ARG A 9 -4.25 -45.34 -15.12
N ILE A 10 -3.81 -44.09 -15.36
CA ILE A 10 -3.93 -42.99 -14.40
C ILE A 10 -5.38 -42.56 -14.29
N MET A 11 -6.14 -42.57 -15.38
CA MET A 11 -7.57 -42.18 -15.39
C MET A 11 -8.50 -43.21 -14.75
N GLN A 12 -8.04 -44.46 -14.51
CA GLN A 12 -8.81 -45.54 -13.89
C GLN A 12 -8.69 -45.58 -12.35
N VAL A 13 -7.87 -44.71 -11.72
CA VAL A 13 -7.77 -44.65 -10.26
C VAL A 13 -9.07 -44.12 -9.69
N LYS A 14 -9.90 -45.03 -9.16
CA LYS A 14 -11.12 -44.64 -8.41
C LYS A 14 -10.72 -43.98 -7.09
N LEU A 15 -10.54 -42.66 -7.11
CA LEU A 15 -10.29 -41.92 -5.88
C LEU A 15 -11.39 -42.17 -4.84
N PRO A 16 -11.05 -42.40 -3.57
CA PRO A 16 -12.01 -42.50 -2.46
C PRO A 16 -12.96 -41.30 -2.45
N ARG A 17 -14.24 -41.54 -2.04
CA ARG A 17 -15.24 -40.45 -1.98
C ARG A 17 -14.73 -39.22 -1.18
N ALA A 18 -14.04 -39.45 -0.06
CA ALA A 18 -13.47 -38.39 0.76
C ALA A 18 -12.48 -37.51 -0.01
N VAL A 19 -11.59 -38.10 -0.84
CA VAL A 19 -10.62 -37.38 -1.66
C VAL A 19 -11.32 -36.53 -2.73
N LYS A 20 -12.38 -37.05 -3.37
CA LYS A 20 -13.19 -36.28 -4.33
C LYS A 20 -13.85 -35.06 -3.68
N ILE A 21 -14.39 -35.23 -2.46
CA ILE A 21 -14.98 -34.13 -1.70
C ILE A 21 -13.92 -33.07 -1.34
N ILE A 22 -12.73 -33.49 -0.90
CA ILE A 22 -11.64 -32.56 -0.60
C ILE A 22 -11.26 -31.73 -1.84
N PHE A 23 -11.08 -32.37 -3.00
CA PHE A 23 -10.77 -31.66 -4.24
C PHE A 23 -11.91 -30.75 -4.70
N ALA A 24 -13.17 -31.16 -4.54
CA ALA A 24 -14.32 -30.33 -4.88
C ALA A 24 -14.41 -29.08 -3.98
N VAL A 25 -14.20 -29.24 -2.66
CA VAL A 25 -14.15 -28.12 -1.70
C VAL A 25 -12.97 -27.19 -1.99
N ALA A 26 -11.77 -27.74 -2.19
CA ALA A 26 -10.59 -26.95 -2.53
C ALA A 26 -10.78 -26.18 -3.85
N GLY A 27 -11.35 -26.82 -4.88
CA GLY A 27 -11.71 -26.19 -6.15
C GLY A 27 -12.74 -25.06 -5.96
N GLY A 28 -13.79 -25.31 -5.16
CA GLY A 28 -14.77 -24.27 -4.82
C GLY A 28 -14.17 -23.05 -4.12
N ILE A 29 -13.28 -23.28 -3.14
CA ILE A 29 -12.57 -22.21 -2.45
C ILE A 29 -11.67 -21.43 -3.43
N ALA A 30 -10.95 -22.12 -4.31
CA ALA A 30 -10.10 -21.49 -5.30
C ALA A 30 -10.91 -20.60 -6.27
N ILE A 31 -12.03 -21.09 -6.78
CA ILE A 31 -12.95 -20.32 -7.63
C ILE A 31 -13.49 -19.10 -6.87
N ALA A 32 -13.94 -19.27 -5.64
CA ALA A 32 -14.44 -18.17 -4.81
C ALA A 32 -13.34 -17.10 -4.57
N ALA A 33 -12.09 -17.51 -4.33
CA ALA A 33 -10.97 -16.61 -4.18
C ALA A 33 -10.66 -15.84 -5.48
N VAL A 34 -10.72 -16.50 -6.64
CA VAL A 34 -10.52 -15.83 -7.93
C VAL A 34 -11.63 -14.81 -8.18
N LEU A 35 -12.90 -15.19 -7.97
CA LEU A 35 -14.04 -14.29 -8.15
C LEU A 35 -13.96 -13.10 -7.20
N PHE A 36 -13.60 -13.32 -5.94
CA PHE A 36 -13.40 -12.27 -4.95
C PHE A 36 -12.32 -11.25 -5.40
N ASN A 37 -11.16 -11.75 -5.87
CA ASN A 37 -10.10 -10.86 -6.38
C ASN A 37 -10.54 -10.11 -7.65
N LEU A 38 -11.31 -10.75 -8.53
CA LEU A 38 -11.86 -10.10 -9.73
C LEU A 38 -12.83 -8.98 -9.34
N VAL A 39 -13.69 -9.21 -8.36
CA VAL A 39 -14.61 -8.18 -7.83
C VAL A 39 -13.83 -6.99 -7.29
N LEU A 40 -12.79 -7.21 -6.46
CA LEU A 40 -11.96 -6.12 -5.94
C LEU A 40 -11.19 -5.37 -7.05
N TYR A 41 -10.83 -6.07 -8.13
CA TYR A 41 -10.18 -5.43 -9.28
C TYR A 41 -11.16 -4.55 -10.08
N LEU A 42 -12.43 -4.98 -10.21
CA LEU A 42 -13.45 -4.27 -11.00
C LEU A 42 -14.12 -3.14 -10.23
N ILE A 43 -14.22 -3.24 -8.91
CA ILE A 43 -14.85 -2.19 -8.08
C ILE A 43 -13.81 -1.11 -7.80
N PRO A 44 -14.04 0.16 -8.23
CA PRO A 44 -13.13 1.26 -7.94
C PRO A 44 -12.91 1.44 -6.43
N TYR A 45 -11.68 1.76 -6.04
CA TYR A 45 -11.40 2.05 -4.62
C TYR A 45 -12.05 3.38 -4.22
N PRO A 46 -12.87 3.41 -3.16
CA PRO A 46 -13.61 4.61 -2.77
C PRO A 46 -12.68 5.79 -2.42
N GLY A 47 -12.93 6.95 -3.04
CA GLY A 47 -12.17 8.17 -2.80
C GLY A 47 -10.79 8.23 -3.48
N LEU A 48 -10.37 7.18 -4.20
CA LEU A 48 -9.07 7.17 -4.88
C LEU A 48 -9.00 8.20 -6.00
N ASP A 49 -10.05 8.29 -6.82
CA ASP A 49 -10.10 9.23 -7.95
C ASP A 49 -10.01 10.68 -7.48
N GLU A 50 -10.81 11.06 -6.47
CA GLU A 50 -10.76 12.37 -5.84
C GLU A 50 -9.37 12.66 -5.24
N PHE A 51 -8.77 11.67 -4.58
CA PHE A 51 -7.45 11.78 -3.99
C PHE A 51 -6.35 11.97 -5.05
N MET A 52 -6.44 11.30 -6.19
CA MET A 52 -5.48 11.43 -7.28
C MET A 52 -5.56 12.81 -7.97
N HIS A 53 -6.73 13.45 -7.94
CA HIS A 53 -6.95 14.78 -8.52
C HIS A 53 -6.91 15.92 -7.48
N ARG A 54 -6.42 15.64 -6.26
CA ARG A 54 -6.30 16.64 -5.20
C ARG A 54 -5.35 17.76 -5.59
N GLN A 55 -5.59 18.95 -5.04
CA GLN A 55 -4.78 20.14 -5.32
C GLN A 55 -3.38 20.03 -4.71
N TYR A 56 -2.41 20.58 -5.41
CA TYR A 56 -1.03 20.79 -4.96
C TYR A 56 -0.71 22.28 -4.89
N SER A 57 0.27 22.62 -4.06
CA SER A 57 0.78 23.98 -3.89
C SER A 57 1.31 24.56 -5.20
N THR A 58 0.92 25.78 -5.53
CA THR A 58 1.40 26.48 -6.72
C THR A 58 2.83 26.95 -6.54
N ARG A 59 3.68 26.66 -7.53
CA ARG A 59 5.09 27.05 -7.56
C ARG A 59 5.30 28.18 -8.53
N PHE A 60 5.97 29.24 -8.10
CA PHE A 60 6.37 30.38 -8.93
C PHE A 60 7.86 30.30 -9.23
N TYR A 61 8.19 30.50 -10.48
CA TYR A 61 9.56 30.49 -10.96
C TYR A 61 9.91 31.83 -11.62
N ASP A 62 11.19 32.23 -11.57
CA ASP A 62 11.66 33.32 -12.38
C ASP A 62 11.84 32.90 -13.85
N ARG A 63 12.24 33.84 -14.70
CA ARG A 63 12.49 33.61 -16.15
C ARG A 63 13.62 32.59 -16.42
N ASP A 64 14.47 32.36 -15.45
CA ASP A 64 15.62 31.45 -15.58
C ASP A 64 15.31 30.05 -14.96
N GLY A 65 14.06 29.85 -14.54
CA GLY A 65 13.58 28.58 -13.98
C GLY A 65 13.93 28.37 -12.51
N LYS A 66 14.43 29.39 -11.81
CA LYS A 66 14.70 29.32 -10.38
C LYS A 66 13.40 29.49 -9.60
N LEU A 67 13.16 28.59 -8.64
CA LEU A 67 11.99 28.69 -7.77
C LEU A 67 12.05 29.95 -6.92
N LEU A 68 11.01 30.77 -7.00
CA LEU A 68 10.84 31.98 -6.21
C LEU A 68 10.02 31.72 -4.96
N GLN A 69 8.89 31.04 -5.11
CA GLN A 69 7.92 30.83 -4.03
C GLN A 69 7.07 29.60 -4.26
N VAL A 70 6.64 28.95 -3.17
CA VAL A 70 5.60 27.94 -3.12
C VAL A 70 4.46 28.50 -2.28
N LEU A 71 3.26 28.62 -2.85
CA LEU A 71 2.08 29.09 -2.11
C LEU A 71 1.45 27.92 -1.35
N ALA A 72 1.10 28.20 -0.09
CA ALA A 72 0.25 27.28 0.67
C ALA A 72 -1.12 27.12 0.01
N LEU A 73 -1.76 25.98 0.23
CA LEU A 73 -3.17 25.77 -0.06
C LEU A 73 -4.05 26.61 0.90
N ASP A 74 -5.34 26.73 0.60
CA ASP A 74 -6.28 27.53 1.38
C ASP A 74 -6.31 27.16 2.87
N GLU A 75 -6.03 25.88 3.20
CA GLU A 75 -5.95 25.37 4.57
C GLU A 75 -4.59 25.65 5.24
N GLY A 76 -3.68 26.39 4.59
CA GLY A 76 -2.34 26.66 5.06
C GLY A 76 -1.36 25.48 4.87
N MET A 77 -1.78 24.43 4.18
CA MET A 77 -0.96 23.25 3.93
C MET A 77 -0.01 23.46 2.75
N HIS A 78 1.21 22.96 2.87
CA HIS A 78 2.16 22.85 1.79
C HIS A 78 2.20 21.42 1.28
N ARG A 79 1.86 21.23 0.01
CA ARG A 79 1.83 19.94 -0.68
C ARG A 79 2.38 20.13 -2.08
N GLU A 80 3.62 19.72 -2.28
CA GLU A 80 4.28 19.82 -3.59
C GLU A 80 4.29 18.47 -4.28
N TYR A 81 3.74 18.41 -5.52
CA TYR A 81 3.90 17.20 -6.33
C TYR A 81 5.33 17.05 -6.83
N TYR A 82 5.89 15.88 -6.64
CA TYR A 82 7.22 15.51 -7.11
C TYR A 82 7.15 14.15 -7.81
N PRO A 83 7.53 14.07 -9.12
CA PRO A 83 7.47 12.82 -9.87
C PRO A 83 8.34 11.74 -9.23
N PHE A 84 7.86 10.50 -9.21
CA PHE A 84 8.55 9.38 -8.57
C PHE A 84 9.98 9.20 -9.12
N GLU A 85 10.16 9.38 -10.42
CA GLU A 85 11.45 9.24 -11.11
C GLU A 85 12.52 10.25 -10.69
N LYS A 86 12.11 11.35 -10.08
CA LYS A 86 13.02 12.40 -9.59
C LYS A 86 13.48 12.17 -8.15
N TYR A 87 12.81 11.26 -7.41
CA TYR A 87 13.27 10.93 -6.06
C TYR A 87 14.60 10.16 -6.14
N PRO A 88 15.62 10.52 -5.35
CA PRO A 88 16.84 9.72 -5.22
C PRO A 88 16.50 8.28 -4.82
N HIS A 89 17.15 7.33 -5.47
CA HIS A 89 16.92 5.91 -5.19
C HIS A 89 17.18 5.55 -3.73
N GLU A 90 18.22 6.14 -3.15
CA GLU A 90 18.60 5.96 -1.74
C GLU A 90 17.49 6.45 -0.80
N LEU A 91 16.90 7.61 -1.08
CA LEU A 91 15.80 8.15 -0.28
C LEU A 91 14.60 7.18 -0.29
N VAL A 92 14.19 6.72 -1.46
CA VAL A 92 13.07 5.76 -1.60
C VAL A 92 13.39 4.45 -0.85
N LYS A 93 14.61 3.96 -0.97
CA LYS A 93 15.09 2.75 -0.29
C LYS A 93 15.06 2.89 1.23
N GLU A 94 15.46 4.04 1.76
CA GLU A 94 15.42 4.32 3.19
C GLU A 94 13.99 4.40 3.72
N PHE A 95 13.06 5.05 2.99
CA PHE A 95 11.65 5.02 3.35
C PHE A 95 11.09 3.61 3.43
N ILE A 96 11.38 2.77 2.43
CA ILE A 96 10.95 1.38 2.43
C ILE A 96 11.58 0.60 3.59
N ALA A 97 12.87 0.79 3.85
CA ALA A 97 13.58 0.09 4.91
C ALA A 97 13.04 0.45 6.31
N GLN A 98 12.65 1.70 6.53
CA GLN A 98 12.12 2.20 7.80
C GLN A 98 10.65 1.85 8.01
N GLU A 99 9.82 2.08 6.99
CA GLU A 99 8.37 1.99 7.13
C GLU A 99 7.82 0.59 6.79
N ASP A 100 8.42 -0.08 5.79
CA ASP A 100 7.89 -1.33 5.27
C ASP A 100 8.94 -2.12 4.46
N LYS A 101 9.91 -2.69 5.16
CA LYS A 101 11.05 -3.39 4.54
C LYS A 101 10.68 -4.50 3.55
N ASN A 102 9.48 -5.05 3.67
CA ASN A 102 8.96 -6.12 2.84
C ASN A 102 7.95 -5.61 1.79
N PHE A 103 7.90 -4.30 1.54
CA PHE A 103 6.90 -3.63 0.69
C PHE A 103 6.63 -4.34 -0.63
N TYR A 104 7.65 -4.78 -1.33
CA TYR A 104 7.50 -5.44 -2.64
C TYR A 104 7.06 -6.90 -2.56
N SER A 105 7.05 -7.52 -1.37
CA SER A 105 6.78 -8.95 -1.20
C SER A 105 5.38 -9.30 -0.69
N HIS A 106 4.57 -8.29 -0.33
CA HIS A 106 3.20 -8.49 0.14
C HIS A 106 2.18 -7.70 -0.68
N ASN A 107 0.90 -8.01 -0.51
CA ASN A 107 -0.23 -7.32 -1.15
C ASN A 107 -0.99 -6.47 -0.12
N GLY A 108 -0.43 -5.33 0.28
CA GLY A 108 -1.04 -4.36 1.18
C GLY A 108 -0.84 -4.64 2.67
N VAL A 109 -0.62 -5.89 3.08
CA VAL A 109 -0.43 -6.29 4.48
C VAL A 109 0.72 -7.27 4.61
N ASP A 110 1.69 -6.96 5.46
CA ASP A 110 2.77 -7.88 5.84
C ASP A 110 2.36 -8.71 7.07
N LEU A 111 1.80 -9.90 6.82
CA LEU A 111 1.35 -10.81 7.89
C LEU A 111 2.51 -11.26 8.79
N VAL A 112 3.72 -11.40 8.26
CA VAL A 112 4.90 -11.80 9.03
C VAL A 112 5.27 -10.69 10.02
N SER A 113 5.25 -9.44 9.56
CA SER A 113 5.48 -8.27 10.42
C SER A 113 4.37 -8.08 11.47
N VAL A 114 3.11 -8.38 11.12
CA VAL A 114 2.00 -8.38 12.09
C VAL A 114 2.25 -9.38 13.22
N VAL A 115 2.56 -10.64 12.90
CA VAL A 115 2.83 -11.68 13.90
C VAL A 115 4.05 -11.31 14.75
N ARG A 116 5.13 -10.82 14.13
CA ARG A 116 6.33 -10.36 14.83
C ARG A 116 6.02 -9.25 15.83
N ALA A 117 5.30 -8.20 15.38
CA ALA A 117 4.91 -7.08 16.23
C ALA A 117 4.02 -7.52 17.40
N MET A 118 3.07 -8.43 17.18
CA MET A 118 2.24 -8.99 18.25
C MET A 118 3.08 -9.70 19.31
N ILE A 119 4.06 -10.51 18.91
CA ILE A 119 4.95 -11.22 19.85
C ILE A 119 5.83 -10.22 20.62
N GLN A 120 6.41 -9.23 19.94
CA GLN A 120 7.27 -8.22 20.55
C GLN A 120 6.49 -7.35 21.56
N ASN A 121 5.31 -6.86 21.17
CA ASN A 121 4.47 -6.04 22.05
C ASN A 121 3.96 -6.83 23.27
N LYS A 122 3.60 -8.11 23.08
CA LYS A 122 3.23 -8.98 24.20
C LYS A 122 4.40 -9.20 25.18
N LYS A 123 5.61 -9.41 24.66
CA LYS A 123 6.81 -9.59 25.53
C LYS A 123 7.18 -8.30 26.26
N ALA A 124 7.02 -7.15 25.63
CA ALA A 124 7.35 -5.85 26.22
C ALA A 124 6.26 -5.29 27.15
N GLY A 125 5.04 -5.85 27.14
CA GLY A 125 3.90 -5.32 27.89
C GLY A 125 3.38 -3.96 27.38
N THR A 126 3.95 -3.44 26.30
CA THR A 126 3.61 -2.16 25.68
C THR A 126 3.83 -2.22 24.17
N VAL A 127 3.33 -1.22 23.43
CA VAL A 127 3.50 -1.15 21.98
C VAL A 127 4.90 -0.64 21.66
N VAL A 128 5.82 -1.55 21.32
CA VAL A 128 7.21 -1.25 20.93
C VAL A 128 7.49 -1.49 19.44
N SER A 129 6.57 -2.14 18.72
CA SER A 129 6.70 -2.44 17.28
C SER A 129 5.39 -2.22 16.56
N GLY A 130 5.46 -1.51 15.43
CA GLY A 130 4.37 -1.34 14.49
C GLY A 130 4.39 -2.41 13.40
N ALA A 131 3.23 -2.68 12.81
CA ALA A 131 3.08 -3.60 11.68
C ALA A 131 2.27 -2.97 10.53
N SER A 132 2.15 -1.64 10.52
CA SER A 132 1.45 -0.93 9.44
C SER A 132 2.38 -0.82 8.23
N THR A 133 1.91 -1.25 7.07
CA THR A 133 2.62 -1.12 5.80
C THR A 133 2.48 0.27 5.22
N ILE A 134 3.31 0.61 4.22
CA ILE A 134 3.18 1.85 3.43
C ILE A 134 1.77 1.94 2.82
N THR A 135 1.23 0.85 2.28
CA THR A 135 -0.13 0.82 1.71
C THR A 135 -1.21 1.10 2.76
N MET A 136 -1.09 0.54 3.97
CA MET A 136 -2.01 0.85 5.08
C MET A 136 -1.91 2.31 5.52
N GLN A 137 -0.73 2.89 5.48
CA GLN A 137 -0.53 4.32 5.77
C GLN A 137 -1.17 5.19 4.68
N LEU A 138 -1.00 4.83 3.40
CA LEU A 138 -1.66 5.52 2.29
C LEU A 138 -3.20 5.46 2.39
N VAL A 139 -3.76 4.30 2.77
CA VAL A 139 -5.21 4.17 3.05
C VAL A 139 -5.68 5.20 4.09
N ARG A 140 -4.90 5.45 5.16
CA ARG A 140 -5.23 6.46 6.17
C ARG A 140 -5.15 7.89 5.64
N ILE A 141 -4.23 8.14 4.69
CA ILE A 141 -4.09 9.44 4.04
C ILE A 141 -5.27 9.70 3.10
N ILE A 142 -5.70 8.69 2.33
CA ILE A 142 -6.87 8.77 1.43
C ILE A 142 -8.17 8.93 2.23
N SER A 143 -8.30 8.19 3.34
CA SER A 143 -9.50 8.19 4.17
C SER A 143 -9.10 8.38 5.64
N PRO A 144 -8.89 9.65 6.08
CA PRO A 144 -8.51 9.95 7.46
C PRO A 144 -9.54 9.42 8.46
N ARG A 145 -9.04 8.93 9.60
CA ARG A 145 -9.89 8.44 10.69
C ARG A 145 -10.21 9.57 11.65
N THR A 146 -11.44 9.58 12.12
CA THR A 146 -11.90 10.49 13.18
C THR A 146 -11.94 9.82 14.57
N GLU A 147 -11.83 8.48 14.62
CA GLU A 147 -12.02 7.69 15.83
C GLU A 147 -10.73 7.02 16.32
N LYS A 148 -10.75 6.60 17.61
CA LYS A 148 -9.64 5.85 18.22
C LYS A 148 -9.43 4.51 17.50
N VAL A 149 -8.17 4.11 17.37
CA VAL A 149 -7.78 2.86 16.71
C VAL A 149 -8.26 1.65 17.49
N THR A 150 -9.21 0.91 16.93
CA THR A 150 -9.65 -0.40 17.43
C THR A 150 -9.07 -1.52 16.56
N LEU A 151 -9.11 -2.77 17.07
CA LEU A 151 -8.72 -3.94 16.28
C LEU A 151 -9.61 -4.10 15.03
N GLY A 152 -10.92 -3.82 15.14
CA GLY A 152 -11.83 -3.85 14.01
C GLY A 152 -11.46 -2.85 12.92
N GLN A 153 -11.10 -1.62 13.32
CA GLN A 153 -10.64 -0.60 12.36
C GLN A 153 -9.31 -0.99 11.70
N LYS A 154 -8.40 -1.66 12.42
CA LYS A 154 -7.18 -2.21 11.84
C LYS A 154 -7.47 -3.28 10.79
N PHE A 155 -8.48 -4.10 11.01
CA PHE A 155 -8.92 -5.11 10.04
C PHE A 155 -9.48 -4.47 8.77
N ILE A 156 -10.33 -3.45 8.93
CA ILE A 156 -10.88 -2.68 7.80
C ILE A 156 -9.76 -1.98 7.02
N GLU A 157 -8.78 -1.39 7.70
CA GLU A 157 -7.60 -0.77 7.09
C GLU A 157 -6.78 -1.78 6.29
N ALA A 158 -6.54 -2.98 6.84
CA ALA A 158 -5.85 -4.07 6.16
C ALA A 158 -6.61 -4.53 4.90
N PHE A 159 -7.92 -4.68 4.98
CA PHE A 159 -8.77 -5.01 3.84
C PHE A 159 -8.73 -3.91 2.77
N LYS A 160 -8.85 -2.65 3.17
CA LYS A 160 -8.72 -1.50 2.25
C LYS A 160 -7.35 -1.44 1.59
N ALA A 161 -6.27 -1.74 2.32
CA ALA A 161 -4.92 -1.81 1.77
C ALA A 161 -4.78 -2.93 0.72
N TYR A 162 -5.34 -4.10 1.00
CA TYR A 162 -5.39 -5.19 0.03
C TYR A 162 -6.18 -4.81 -1.24
N HIS A 163 -7.34 -4.14 -1.08
CA HIS A 163 -8.13 -3.64 -2.21
C HIS A 163 -7.36 -2.58 -3.01
N LEU A 164 -6.71 -1.62 -2.36
CA LEU A 164 -5.93 -0.57 -3.04
C LEU A 164 -4.83 -1.17 -3.92
N GLU A 165 -4.17 -2.24 -3.49
CA GLU A 165 -3.16 -2.96 -4.29
C GLU A 165 -3.73 -3.77 -5.47
N LYS A 166 -5.04 -3.86 -5.62
CA LYS A 166 -5.67 -4.35 -6.85
C LYS A 166 -5.88 -3.24 -7.89
N GLN A 167 -5.88 -1.99 -7.45
CA GLN A 167 -6.10 -0.82 -8.30
C GLN A 167 -4.80 -0.13 -8.72
N LEU A 168 -3.77 -0.18 -7.87
CA LEU A 168 -2.51 0.54 -8.04
C LEU A 168 -1.31 -0.42 -8.02
N SER A 169 -0.33 -0.12 -8.87
CA SER A 169 0.99 -0.74 -8.81
C SER A 169 1.79 -0.25 -7.59
N LYS A 170 2.79 -1.02 -7.17
CA LYS A 170 3.72 -0.64 -6.09
C LYS A 170 4.37 0.74 -6.31
N LYS A 171 4.73 1.06 -7.56
CA LYS A 171 5.29 2.36 -7.93
C LYS A 171 4.29 3.49 -7.69
N GLN A 172 3.04 3.34 -8.13
CA GLN A 172 2.00 4.33 -7.91
C GLN A 172 1.68 4.53 -6.42
N ILE A 173 1.66 3.44 -5.64
CA ILE A 173 1.48 3.50 -4.18
C ILE A 173 2.60 4.31 -3.53
N LEU A 174 3.87 4.05 -3.89
CA LEU A 174 5.01 4.82 -3.38
C LEU A 174 4.96 6.29 -3.79
N GLU A 175 4.63 6.57 -5.04
CA GLU A 175 4.50 7.93 -5.53
C GLU A 175 3.43 8.72 -4.77
N LEU A 176 2.24 8.13 -4.61
CA LEU A 176 1.16 8.74 -3.83
C LEU A 176 1.55 8.90 -2.36
N TYR A 177 2.22 7.89 -1.77
CA TYR A 177 2.67 7.95 -0.39
C TYR A 177 3.69 9.06 -0.18
N LEU A 178 4.77 9.09 -0.95
CA LEU A 178 5.86 10.08 -0.82
C LEU A 178 5.38 11.52 -1.06
N ASN A 179 4.37 11.71 -1.92
CA ASN A 179 3.80 13.02 -2.19
C ASN A 179 2.76 13.49 -1.17
N ASN A 180 2.29 12.61 -0.26
CA ASN A 180 1.15 12.92 0.61
C ASN A 180 1.34 12.53 2.07
N VAL A 181 2.44 11.84 2.45
CA VAL A 181 2.71 11.50 3.84
C VAL A 181 2.89 12.77 4.69
N PRO A 182 2.19 12.87 5.85
CA PRO A 182 2.29 14.06 6.70
C PRO A 182 3.61 14.12 7.47
N PHE A 183 4.31 15.25 7.40
CA PHE A 183 5.54 15.53 8.15
C PHE A 183 5.34 16.51 9.32
N GLY A 184 4.10 16.93 9.56
CA GLY A 184 3.81 17.98 10.55
C GLY A 184 4.12 19.40 10.02
N TYR A 185 3.93 20.40 10.87
CA TYR A 185 4.15 21.80 10.52
C TYR A 185 3.49 22.21 9.18
N GLN A 186 2.31 21.69 8.93
CA GLN A 186 1.54 21.93 7.70
C GLN A 186 2.22 21.45 6.41
N ASN A 187 3.13 20.47 6.49
CA ASN A 187 3.79 19.88 5.33
C ASN A 187 3.24 18.48 5.04
N GLU A 188 2.80 18.26 3.81
CA GLU A 188 2.47 16.97 3.25
C GLU A 188 3.39 16.66 2.06
N GLY A 189 3.92 15.44 2.07
CA GLY A 189 4.88 14.93 1.09
C GLY A 189 6.31 15.32 1.36
N VAL A 190 7.20 14.46 0.87
CA VAL A 190 8.66 14.58 1.06
C VAL A 190 9.20 15.87 0.45
N ALA A 191 8.68 16.30 -0.72
CA ALA A 191 9.16 17.51 -1.38
C ALA A 191 8.88 18.77 -0.56
N SER A 192 7.65 18.90 -0.03
CA SER A 192 7.29 20.03 0.85
C SER A 192 8.11 20.01 2.13
N ALA A 193 8.28 18.85 2.76
CA ALA A 193 9.07 18.69 3.97
C ALA A 193 10.57 19.06 3.73
N SER A 194 11.14 18.53 2.65
CA SER A 194 12.54 18.83 2.27
C SER A 194 12.75 20.33 2.11
N ARG A 195 11.84 20.99 1.41
CA ARG A 195 11.94 22.43 1.18
C ARG A 195 11.72 23.25 2.46
N SER A 196 10.74 22.87 3.28
CA SER A 196 10.48 23.57 4.54
C SER A 196 11.59 23.44 5.56
N PHE A 197 12.20 22.25 5.66
CA PHE A 197 13.20 21.99 6.70
C PHE A 197 14.63 22.22 6.24
N TYR A 198 14.93 22.04 4.94
CA TYR A 198 16.28 22.12 4.40
C TYR A 198 16.45 23.18 3.31
N GLY A 199 15.36 23.80 2.83
CA GLY A 199 15.42 24.84 1.80
C GLY A 199 15.62 24.33 0.37
N VAL A 200 15.66 23.02 0.16
CA VAL A 200 15.98 22.38 -1.13
C VAL A 200 14.93 21.31 -1.50
N ALA A 201 14.84 20.98 -2.79
CA ALA A 201 14.08 19.82 -3.24
C ALA A 201 14.80 18.51 -2.84
N PRO A 202 14.10 17.36 -2.82
CA PRO A 202 14.69 16.07 -2.45
C PRO A 202 15.50 15.44 -3.61
N GLU A 203 16.44 16.21 -4.21
CA GLU A 203 17.31 15.79 -5.32
C GLU A 203 18.62 15.22 -4.82
#